data_a4c8d1831669c63d64be0f91e6d61fbd
#
_entry.id   a4c8d1831669c63d64be0f91e6d61fbd
#
_cell.length_a   1.000
_cell.length_b   1.000
_cell.length_c   1.000
_cell.angle_alpha   90.00
_cell.angle_beta   90.00
_cell.angle_gamma   90.00
#
_symmetry.space_group_name_H-M   'P 1'
#
loop_
_entity.id
_entity.type
_entity.pdbx_description
1 polymer ?
#
loop_
_entity_poly.entity_id
_entity_poly.type
_entity_poly.pdbx_seq_one_letter_code
_entity_poly.pdbx_strand_id
1 'polypeptide(L)'
;MNAEIVDKLVLAMEEADLDATIAMSPENFAYVTGFVVPSQPVLRWRHAAAVVTRDARVALYAVDMEASTVRDLEPEADIRIWQEFEGNAMPVFADLIRDLGLTGSRIGVETEYIPARDLEQLRTLIPDVRWEPAGRLFDRLRMIKTPREVEHMRTLSRITDGAIADAFASVSAGSTEMDLAGAVTSALFRRGAQNFKLLIVASGPRSQYPNVGPTHRALERGDLVRLEVFGVLDGYHAGVCRTAVVQEPSHEALRIWENFVRCRDLLAEIIRPGASSGAIYRRFLETFGELGYDPISFVGHGIGLFLHEEPYLGRFGEWVLQAGMVLGVEPVVLADGFGLQLKDVVTVTNEGCERLSDVTKTDDLVMVG
;
A
#
# COMPACT_ATOMS: atom_id res chain seq x y z
N MET A 1 -1.87 -9.42 18.79
CA MET A 1 -2.95 -8.43 18.54
C MET A 1 -2.49 -7.00 18.83
N ASN A 2 -2.96 -6.03 18.05
CA ASN A 2 -2.62 -4.62 18.23
C ASN A 2 -3.69 -3.91 19.08
N ALA A 3 -3.48 -3.80 20.40
CA ALA A 3 -4.44 -3.23 21.32
C ALA A 3 -4.85 -1.78 20.97
N GLU A 4 -3.89 -0.93 20.52
CA GLU A 4 -4.17 0.44 20.09
C GLU A 4 -5.16 0.49 18.91
N ILE A 5 -5.04 -0.46 17.98
CA ILE A 5 -5.94 -0.56 16.82
C ILE A 5 -7.33 -1.08 17.25
N VAL A 6 -7.37 -2.04 18.18
CA VAL A 6 -8.65 -2.52 18.73
C VAL A 6 -9.40 -1.37 19.41
N ASP A 7 -8.72 -0.55 20.22
CA ASP A 7 -9.32 0.63 20.85
C ASP A 7 -9.87 1.63 19.82
N LYS A 8 -9.08 1.92 18.75
CA LYS A 8 -9.55 2.77 17.64
C LYS A 8 -10.79 2.20 16.95
N LEU A 9 -10.83 0.87 16.75
CA LEU A 9 -11.98 0.19 16.14
C LEU A 9 -13.22 0.27 17.03
N VAL A 10 -13.08 0.08 18.33
CA VAL A 10 -14.20 0.19 19.29
C VAL A 10 -14.83 1.58 19.22
N LEU A 11 -14.02 2.64 19.27
CA LEU A 11 -14.50 4.01 19.13
C LEU A 11 -15.22 4.24 17.80
N ALA A 12 -14.67 3.74 16.69
CA ALA A 12 -15.29 3.89 15.38
C ALA A 12 -16.60 3.07 15.26
N MET A 13 -16.70 1.91 15.91
CA MET A 13 -17.93 1.13 15.98
C MET A 13 -19.01 1.84 16.79
N GLU A 14 -18.66 2.51 17.89
CA GLU A 14 -19.60 3.33 18.68
C GLU A 14 -20.18 4.46 17.82
N GLU A 15 -19.35 5.19 17.07
CA GLU A 15 -19.79 6.25 16.17
C GLU A 15 -20.69 5.74 15.03
N ALA A 16 -20.42 4.53 14.52
CA ALA A 16 -21.16 3.89 13.43
C ALA A 16 -22.38 3.08 13.92
N ASP A 17 -22.62 3.01 15.22
CA ASP A 17 -23.64 2.17 15.85
C ASP A 17 -23.54 0.69 15.41
N LEU A 18 -22.33 0.13 15.42
CA LEU A 18 -22.05 -1.27 15.16
C LEU A 18 -21.76 -2.03 16.46
N ASP A 19 -22.20 -3.28 16.55
CA ASP A 19 -21.94 -4.16 17.70
C ASP A 19 -20.63 -4.95 17.51
N ALA A 20 -20.23 -5.19 16.28
CA ALA A 20 -18.99 -5.83 15.91
C ALA A 20 -18.55 -5.42 14.51
N THR A 21 -17.26 -5.63 14.20
CA THR A 21 -16.71 -5.56 12.85
C THR A 21 -15.94 -6.83 12.49
N ILE A 22 -15.96 -7.17 11.21
CA ILE A 22 -15.21 -8.29 10.64
C ILE A 22 -14.15 -7.76 9.71
N ALA A 23 -12.91 -7.86 10.14
CA ALA A 23 -11.72 -7.60 9.35
C ALA A 23 -11.35 -8.87 8.58
N MET A 24 -11.71 -8.95 7.29
CA MET A 24 -11.55 -10.17 6.49
C MET A 24 -10.52 -10.02 5.37
N SER A 25 -10.32 -8.82 4.82
CA SER A 25 -9.22 -8.63 3.86
C SER A 25 -7.86 -8.86 4.53
N PRO A 26 -6.83 -9.30 3.80
CA PRO A 26 -5.49 -9.46 4.35
C PRO A 26 -4.99 -8.20 5.06
N GLU A 27 -5.32 -7.03 4.50
CA GLU A 27 -4.96 -5.72 5.01
C GLU A 27 -5.63 -5.44 6.36
N ASN A 28 -6.92 -5.64 6.45
CA ASN A 28 -7.66 -5.34 7.67
C ASN A 28 -7.47 -6.43 8.74
N PHE A 29 -7.29 -7.69 8.34
CA PHE A 29 -6.84 -8.74 9.25
C PHE A 29 -5.50 -8.38 9.88
N ALA A 30 -4.49 -8.01 9.05
CA ALA A 30 -3.19 -7.60 9.53
C ALA A 30 -3.24 -6.32 10.38
N TYR A 31 -4.14 -5.38 10.06
CA TYR A 31 -4.35 -4.17 10.85
C TYR A 31 -4.75 -4.48 12.29
N VAL A 32 -5.69 -5.42 12.46
CA VAL A 32 -6.18 -5.82 13.80
C VAL A 32 -5.16 -6.70 14.54
N THR A 33 -4.56 -7.67 13.84
CA THR A 33 -3.74 -8.72 14.46
C THR A 33 -2.25 -8.38 14.53
N GLY A 34 -1.75 -7.58 13.60
CA GLY A 34 -0.33 -7.27 13.46
C GLY A 34 0.44 -8.27 12.60
N PHE A 35 -0.21 -9.23 11.95
CA PHE A 35 0.42 -10.18 11.03
C PHE A 35 -0.49 -10.54 9.85
N VAL A 36 0.09 -11.06 8.79
CA VAL A 36 -0.61 -11.53 7.59
C VAL A 36 -0.69 -13.05 7.61
N VAL A 37 -1.87 -13.63 7.36
CA VAL A 37 -2.01 -15.07 7.12
C VAL A 37 -1.41 -15.39 5.73
N PRO A 38 -0.35 -16.21 5.63
CA PRO A 38 0.47 -16.30 4.42
C PRO A 38 -0.28 -16.67 3.14
N SER A 39 -1.24 -17.59 3.21
CA SER A 39 -1.98 -18.05 2.04
C SER A 39 -3.16 -17.16 1.64
N GLN A 40 -3.68 -16.34 2.54
CA GLN A 40 -4.86 -15.51 2.29
C GLN A 40 -4.69 -14.53 1.11
N PRO A 41 -3.57 -13.77 0.97
CA PRO A 41 -3.38 -12.86 -0.16
C PRO A 41 -3.24 -13.59 -1.52
N VAL A 42 -2.97 -14.89 -1.51
CA VAL A 42 -2.65 -15.69 -2.71
C VAL A 42 -3.84 -16.54 -3.15
N LEU A 43 -4.60 -17.09 -2.19
CA LEU A 43 -5.68 -18.02 -2.42
C LEU A 43 -7.02 -17.43 -1.97
N ARG A 44 -7.81 -16.93 -2.92
CA ARG A 44 -9.03 -16.14 -2.66
C ARG A 44 -10.09 -16.83 -1.82
N TRP A 45 -10.11 -18.15 -1.78
CA TRP A 45 -11.08 -18.94 -0.99
C TRP A 45 -10.58 -19.28 0.42
N ARG A 46 -9.31 -19.01 0.75
CA ARG A 46 -8.77 -19.23 2.08
C ARG A 46 -9.08 -18.05 2.98
N HIS A 47 -10.32 -18.00 3.44
CA HIS A 47 -10.76 -16.93 4.32
C HIS A 47 -10.05 -16.98 5.67
N ALA A 48 -9.54 -15.85 6.11
CA ALA A 48 -9.20 -15.54 7.47
C ALA A 48 -9.94 -14.27 7.88
N ALA A 49 -10.31 -14.17 9.15
CA ALA A 49 -11.00 -12.98 9.66
C ALA A 49 -10.65 -12.74 11.13
N ALA A 50 -10.64 -11.47 11.54
CA ALA A 50 -10.68 -11.05 12.93
C ALA A 50 -12.05 -10.40 13.20
N VAL A 51 -12.81 -11.00 14.11
CA VAL A 51 -14.09 -10.42 14.59
C VAL A 51 -13.78 -9.61 15.83
N VAL A 52 -14.02 -8.30 15.77
CA VAL A 52 -13.83 -7.38 16.90
C VAL A 52 -15.19 -6.94 17.39
N THR A 53 -15.50 -7.16 18.66
CA THR A 53 -16.76 -6.76 19.29
C THR A 53 -16.63 -5.40 19.96
N ARG A 54 -17.77 -4.73 20.19
CA ARG A 54 -17.83 -3.41 20.87
C ARG A 54 -17.24 -3.42 22.29
N ASP A 55 -17.24 -4.58 22.97
CA ASP A 55 -16.60 -4.78 24.27
C ASP A 55 -15.10 -5.19 24.17
N ALA A 56 -14.47 -4.92 23.01
CA ALA A 56 -13.07 -5.17 22.73
C ALA A 56 -12.62 -6.64 22.75
N ARG A 57 -13.53 -7.63 22.69
CA ARG A 57 -13.14 -9.02 22.45
C ARG A 57 -12.73 -9.20 21.00
N VAL A 58 -11.71 -10.00 20.76
CA VAL A 58 -11.24 -10.36 19.43
C VAL A 58 -11.23 -11.87 19.29
N ALA A 59 -11.92 -12.37 18.27
CA ALA A 59 -11.87 -13.78 17.89
C ALA A 59 -11.32 -13.92 16.47
N LEU A 60 -10.46 -14.90 16.26
CA LEU A 60 -9.82 -15.15 14.98
C LEU A 60 -10.47 -16.35 14.28
N TYR A 61 -10.55 -16.26 12.98
CA TYR A 61 -11.08 -17.29 12.10
C TYR A 61 -10.05 -17.57 11.01
N ALA A 62 -9.67 -18.83 10.81
CA ALA A 62 -8.67 -19.19 9.82
C ALA A 62 -8.89 -20.60 9.26
N VAL A 63 -8.30 -20.88 8.10
CA VAL A 63 -8.30 -22.21 7.47
C VAL A 63 -7.35 -23.14 8.24
N ASP A 64 -7.64 -24.45 8.22
CA ASP A 64 -6.85 -25.49 8.89
C ASP A 64 -5.37 -25.52 8.47
N MET A 65 -5.07 -25.24 7.21
CA MET A 65 -3.70 -25.15 6.71
C MET A 65 -2.85 -24.06 7.38
N GLU A 66 -3.49 -23.01 7.93
CA GLU A 66 -2.82 -21.89 8.63
C GLU A 66 -2.96 -21.97 10.16
N ALA A 67 -3.62 -23.02 10.65
CA ALA A 67 -3.95 -23.14 12.08
C ALA A 67 -2.73 -23.09 13.01
N SER A 68 -1.61 -23.71 12.62
CA SER A 68 -0.37 -23.68 13.39
C SER A 68 0.23 -22.26 13.43
N THR A 69 0.29 -21.59 12.29
CA THR A 69 0.81 -20.21 12.16
C THR A 69 0.01 -19.25 13.05
N VAL A 70 -1.32 -19.29 12.95
CA VAL A 70 -2.18 -18.38 13.73
C VAL A 70 -2.09 -18.67 15.23
N ARG A 71 -2.04 -19.93 15.64
CA ARG A 71 -1.89 -20.31 17.06
C ARG A 71 -0.52 -19.94 17.65
N ASP A 72 0.53 -20.01 16.83
CA ASP A 72 1.88 -19.64 17.27
C ASP A 72 2.00 -18.12 17.47
N LEU A 73 1.39 -17.34 16.57
CA LEU A 73 1.43 -15.87 16.62
C LEU A 73 0.46 -15.26 17.65
N GLU A 74 -0.67 -15.92 17.92
CA GLU A 74 -1.69 -15.47 18.87
C GLU A 74 -2.16 -16.62 19.77
N PRO A 75 -1.30 -17.14 20.67
CA PRO A 75 -1.57 -18.34 21.45
C PRO A 75 -2.72 -18.20 22.46
N GLU A 76 -3.07 -16.98 22.87
CA GLU A 76 -4.13 -16.68 23.82
C GLU A 76 -5.46 -16.27 23.16
N ALA A 77 -5.49 -16.15 21.82
CA ALA A 77 -6.70 -15.74 21.12
C ALA A 77 -7.75 -16.87 21.06
N ASP A 78 -9.03 -16.48 21.02
CA ASP A 78 -10.12 -17.37 20.61
C ASP A 78 -10.01 -17.60 19.10
N ILE A 79 -9.59 -18.81 18.71
CA ILE A 79 -9.31 -19.15 17.30
C ILE A 79 -10.28 -20.22 16.82
N ARG A 80 -11.11 -19.89 15.84
CA ARG A 80 -11.97 -20.84 15.16
C ARG A 80 -11.35 -21.27 13.83
N ILE A 81 -11.15 -22.60 13.68
CA ILE A 81 -10.56 -23.19 12.47
C ILE A 81 -11.64 -23.89 11.64
N TRP A 82 -11.64 -23.59 10.35
CA TRP A 82 -12.47 -24.28 9.35
C TRP A 82 -11.64 -25.19 8.47
N GLN A 83 -12.29 -26.24 7.89
CA GLN A 83 -11.62 -27.27 7.09
C GLN A 83 -11.76 -26.95 5.60
N GLU A 84 -10.63 -26.74 4.90
CA GLU A 84 -10.60 -26.26 3.50
C GLU A 84 -11.41 -27.16 2.56
N PHE A 85 -11.27 -28.48 2.69
CA PHE A 85 -11.87 -29.44 1.76
C PHE A 85 -13.22 -29.98 2.21
N GLU A 86 -13.76 -29.55 3.34
CA GLU A 86 -15.10 -29.92 3.81
C GLU A 86 -16.19 -28.93 3.37
N GLY A 87 -15.81 -27.81 2.75
CA GLY A 87 -16.77 -26.81 2.27
C GLY A 87 -17.55 -26.11 3.39
N ASN A 88 -17.01 -26.08 4.62
CA ASN A 88 -17.71 -25.62 5.81
C ASN A 88 -17.32 -24.22 6.27
N ALA A 89 -16.63 -23.43 5.44
CA ALA A 89 -16.13 -22.12 5.81
C ALA A 89 -17.23 -21.21 6.43
N MET A 90 -18.31 -20.94 5.70
CA MET A 90 -19.37 -20.05 6.20
C MET A 90 -20.22 -20.66 7.34
N PRO A 91 -20.56 -21.96 7.37
CA PRO A 91 -21.14 -22.60 8.55
C PRO A 91 -20.31 -22.42 9.83
N VAL A 92 -19.02 -22.70 9.79
CA VAL A 92 -18.09 -22.51 10.94
C VAL A 92 -17.99 -21.04 11.36
N PHE A 93 -18.00 -20.13 10.37
CA PHE A 93 -17.97 -18.69 10.67
C PHE A 93 -19.29 -18.21 11.32
N ALA A 94 -20.45 -18.70 10.84
CA ALA A 94 -21.74 -18.43 11.45
C ALA A 94 -21.82 -18.94 12.89
N ASP A 95 -21.24 -20.11 13.18
CA ASP A 95 -21.15 -20.63 14.57
C ASP A 95 -20.28 -19.75 15.45
N LEU A 96 -19.14 -19.25 14.96
CA LEU A 96 -18.32 -18.29 15.69
C LEU A 96 -19.11 -17.03 16.05
N ILE A 97 -19.90 -16.47 15.12
CA ILE A 97 -20.72 -15.29 15.35
C ILE A 97 -21.80 -15.57 16.43
N ARG A 98 -22.42 -16.77 16.43
CA ARG A 98 -23.37 -17.19 17.46
C ARG A 98 -22.72 -17.31 18.83
N ASP A 99 -21.54 -17.97 18.89
CA ASP A 99 -20.82 -18.18 20.15
C ASP A 99 -20.34 -16.86 20.77
N LEU A 100 -20.06 -15.85 19.95
CA LEU A 100 -19.76 -14.49 20.40
C LEU A 100 -21.01 -13.73 20.91
N GLY A 101 -22.22 -14.32 20.77
CA GLY A 101 -23.47 -13.70 21.20
C GLY A 101 -23.95 -12.58 20.25
N LEU A 102 -23.53 -12.58 19.00
CA LEU A 102 -23.78 -11.52 18.02
C LEU A 102 -25.06 -11.77 17.18
N THR A 103 -25.88 -12.75 17.52
CA THR A 103 -27.19 -12.96 16.88
C THR A 103 -28.09 -11.75 17.13
N GLY A 104 -28.69 -11.19 16.08
CA GLY A 104 -29.50 -9.97 16.16
C GLY A 104 -28.73 -8.65 16.16
N SER A 105 -27.40 -8.72 16.15
CA SER A 105 -26.51 -7.56 16.17
C SER A 105 -26.35 -6.88 14.80
N ARG A 106 -25.85 -5.64 14.83
CA ARG A 106 -25.37 -4.91 13.65
C ARG A 106 -23.88 -5.17 13.48
N ILE A 107 -23.53 -5.89 12.43
CA ILE A 107 -22.14 -6.31 12.18
C ILE A 107 -21.63 -5.64 10.91
N GLY A 108 -20.55 -4.89 11.06
CA GLY A 108 -19.79 -4.32 9.94
C GLY A 108 -18.97 -5.38 9.23
N VAL A 109 -19.12 -5.48 7.90
CA VAL A 109 -18.37 -6.40 7.04
C VAL A 109 -17.79 -5.69 5.83
N GLU A 110 -16.65 -6.14 5.34
CA GLU A 110 -16.01 -5.61 4.12
C GLU A 110 -16.73 -6.13 2.87
N THR A 111 -17.81 -5.46 2.46
CA THR A 111 -18.64 -5.84 1.31
C THR A 111 -17.87 -5.78 -0.01
N GLU A 112 -16.78 -5.02 -0.06
CA GLU A 112 -15.87 -4.89 -1.19
C GLU A 112 -14.91 -6.08 -1.31
N TYR A 113 -14.76 -6.85 -0.24
CA TYR A 113 -13.82 -7.97 -0.18
C TYR A 113 -14.50 -9.33 -0.09
N ILE A 114 -15.51 -9.50 0.79
CA ILE A 114 -16.19 -10.80 0.94
C ILE A 114 -16.89 -11.19 -0.36
N PRO A 115 -16.71 -12.44 -0.85
CA PRO A 115 -17.46 -12.89 -2.02
C PRO A 115 -18.97 -12.82 -1.79
N ALA A 116 -19.70 -12.30 -2.77
CA ALA A 116 -21.16 -12.13 -2.67
C ALA A 116 -21.86 -13.43 -2.28
N ARG A 117 -21.43 -14.59 -2.83
CA ARG A 117 -21.95 -15.91 -2.47
C ARG A 117 -21.81 -16.21 -0.98
N ASP A 118 -20.67 -15.87 -0.41
CA ASP A 118 -20.34 -16.19 0.98
C ASP A 118 -21.13 -15.28 1.95
N LEU A 119 -21.32 -14.02 1.60
CA LEU A 119 -22.20 -13.11 2.35
C LEU A 119 -23.67 -13.56 2.28
N GLU A 120 -24.19 -13.99 1.13
CA GLU A 120 -25.54 -14.52 0.99
C GLU A 120 -25.74 -15.83 1.79
N GLN A 121 -24.70 -16.68 1.85
CA GLN A 121 -24.72 -17.86 2.71
C GLN A 121 -24.78 -17.49 4.19
N LEU A 122 -24.02 -16.51 4.65
CA LEU A 122 -24.09 -16.00 6.03
C LEU A 122 -25.47 -15.40 6.34
N ARG A 123 -26.07 -14.63 5.43
CA ARG A 123 -27.43 -14.12 5.58
C ARG A 123 -28.47 -15.22 5.76
N THR A 124 -28.27 -16.35 5.08
CA THR A 124 -29.14 -17.53 5.21
C THR A 124 -28.93 -18.26 6.53
N LEU A 125 -27.67 -18.41 6.96
CA LEU A 125 -27.29 -19.15 8.18
C LEU A 125 -27.65 -18.41 9.45
N ILE A 126 -27.53 -17.08 9.45
CA ILE A 126 -27.79 -16.20 10.62
C ILE A 126 -28.67 -14.99 10.18
N PRO A 127 -29.96 -15.23 9.88
CA PRO A 127 -30.85 -14.25 9.28
C PRO A 127 -31.16 -13.04 10.19
N ASP A 128 -30.94 -13.17 11.49
CA ASP A 128 -31.21 -12.11 12.46
C ASP A 128 -30.08 -11.06 12.53
N VAL A 129 -28.91 -11.33 11.92
CA VAL A 129 -27.80 -10.38 11.86
C VAL A 129 -28.07 -9.31 10.80
N ARG A 130 -27.83 -8.06 11.17
CA ARG A 130 -27.86 -6.90 10.25
C ARG A 130 -26.45 -6.63 9.75
N TRP A 131 -26.23 -6.96 8.48
CA TRP A 131 -24.93 -6.77 7.82
C TRP A 131 -24.79 -5.36 7.27
N GLU A 132 -23.81 -4.62 7.75
CA GLU A 132 -23.53 -3.24 7.36
C GLU A 132 -22.17 -3.14 6.62
N PRO A 133 -22.06 -2.29 5.59
CA PRO A 133 -20.76 -2.06 4.93
C PRO A 133 -19.76 -1.40 5.87
N ALA A 134 -18.57 -1.98 6.04
CA ALA A 134 -17.52 -1.46 6.92
C ALA A 134 -16.21 -1.06 6.21
N GLY A 135 -16.12 -1.21 4.90
CA GLY A 135 -14.89 -0.87 4.16
C GLY A 135 -14.42 0.56 4.43
N ARG A 136 -15.31 1.55 4.31
CA ARG A 136 -14.98 2.95 4.60
C ARG A 136 -14.61 3.24 6.07
N LEU A 137 -15.05 2.43 7.01
CA LEU A 137 -14.63 2.54 8.41
C LEU A 137 -13.17 2.16 8.54
N PHE A 138 -12.76 1.02 7.98
CA PHE A 138 -11.38 0.59 7.96
C PHE A 138 -10.47 1.55 7.17
N ASP A 139 -10.91 2.05 6.03
CA ASP A 139 -10.14 3.03 5.24
C ASP A 139 -9.81 4.27 6.06
N ARG A 140 -10.80 4.83 6.76
CA ARG A 140 -10.59 6.00 7.64
C ARG A 140 -9.63 5.72 8.78
N LEU A 141 -9.70 4.54 9.38
CA LEU A 141 -8.81 4.16 10.48
C LEU A 141 -7.36 3.97 10.02
N ARG A 142 -7.16 3.28 8.88
CA ARG A 142 -5.82 3.04 8.31
C ARG A 142 -5.18 4.28 7.71
N MET A 143 -5.99 5.24 7.29
CA MET A 143 -5.52 6.50 6.71
C MET A 143 -4.58 7.25 7.65
N ILE A 144 -4.89 7.28 8.96
CA ILE A 144 -4.08 7.96 9.98
C ILE A 144 -3.26 6.91 10.73
N LYS A 145 -1.98 6.85 10.44
CA LYS A 145 -1.02 5.92 11.04
C LYS A 145 -0.68 6.38 12.46
N THR A 146 -0.53 5.41 13.35
CA THR A 146 0.06 5.64 14.68
C THR A 146 1.53 6.02 14.54
N PRO A 147 2.16 6.63 15.55
CA PRO A 147 3.60 6.92 15.53
C PRO A 147 4.46 5.67 15.26
N ARG A 148 4.04 4.51 15.77
CA ARG A 148 4.72 3.23 15.54
C ARG A 148 4.61 2.79 14.08
N GLU A 149 3.43 2.92 13.47
CA GLU A 149 3.24 2.63 12.05
C GLU A 149 4.06 3.58 11.16
N VAL A 150 4.14 4.87 11.49
CA VAL A 150 4.96 5.84 10.74
C VAL A 150 6.44 5.45 10.80
N GLU A 151 6.98 5.04 11.97
CA GLU A 151 8.37 4.62 12.08
C GLU A 151 8.64 3.29 11.33
N HIS A 152 7.67 2.38 11.34
CA HIS A 152 7.72 1.16 10.54
C HIS A 152 7.76 1.49 9.03
N MET A 153 6.90 2.39 8.57
CA MET A 153 6.89 2.88 7.18
C MET A 153 8.18 3.60 6.80
N ARG A 154 8.79 4.35 7.74
CA ARG A 154 10.12 4.98 7.55
C ARG A 154 11.19 3.93 7.29
N THR A 155 11.24 2.91 8.14
CA THR A 155 12.20 1.81 8.00
C THR A 155 12.03 1.11 6.65
N LEU A 156 10.79 0.76 6.28
CA LEU A 156 10.49 0.08 5.02
C LEU A 156 10.79 0.96 3.81
N SER A 157 10.49 2.26 3.87
CA SER A 157 10.79 3.21 2.78
C SER A 157 12.29 3.31 2.52
N ARG A 158 13.11 3.34 3.57
CA ARG A 158 14.58 3.34 3.45
C ARG A 158 15.13 2.01 2.92
N ILE A 159 14.54 0.88 3.33
CA ILE A 159 14.87 -0.44 2.76
C ILE A 159 14.62 -0.44 1.26
N THR A 160 13.45 0.02 0.84
CA THR A 160 13.02 0.02 -0.57
C THR A 160 13.86 0.97 -1.42
N ASP A 161 14.05 2.21 -0.98
CA ASP A 161 14.85 3.21 -1.67
C ASP A 161 16.33 2.79 -1.76
N GLY A 162 16.89 2.27 -0.67
CA GLY A 162 18.25 1.75 -0.64
C GLY A 162 18.45 0.53 -1.55
N ALA A 163 17.43 -0.33 -1.70
CA ALA A 163 17.50 -1.46 -2.62
C ALA A 163 17.52 -1.00 -4.08
N ILE A 164 16.81 0.06 -4.43
CA ILE A 164 16.87 0.68 -5.76
C ILE A 164 18.26 1.27 -6.01
N ALA A 165 18.82 1.98 -5.03
CA ALA A 165 20.16 2.54 -5.13
C ALA A 165 21.23 1.46 -5.34
N ASP A 166 21.19 0.37 -4.57
CA ASP A 166 22.09 -0.78 -4.74
C ASP A 166 21.95 -1.43 -6.13
N ALA A 167 20.72 -1.55 -6.62
CA ALA A 167 20.44 -2.14 -7.92
C ALA A 167 21.03 -1.29 -9.06
N PHE A 168 20.81 0.02 -9.05
CA PHE A 168 21.40 0.92 -10.04
C PHE A 168 22.93 0.91 -10.00
N ALA A 169 23.52 0.81 -8.80
CA ALA A 169 24.98 0.72 -8.65
C ALA A 169 25.57 -0.60 -9.16
N SER A 170 24.77 -1.64 -9.37
CA SER A 170 25.21 -2.98 -9.77
C SER A 170 25.08 -3.26 -11.26
N VAL A 171 24.47 -2.37 -12.05
CA VAL A 171 24.25 -2.55 -13.49
C VAL A 171 24.94 -1.45 -14.30
N SER A 172 25.16 -1.72 -15.58
CA SER A 172 25.82 -0.81 -16.52
C SER A 172 25.25 -0.98 -17.93
N ALA A 173 25.73 -0.21 -18.88
CA ALA A 173 25.42 -0.43 -20.29
C ALA A 173 25.71 -1.89 -20.68
N GLY A 174 24.76 -2.52 -21.37
CA GLY A 174 24.80 -3.94 -21.73
C GLY A 174 24.17 -4.90 -20.72
N SER A 175 23.98 -4.51 -19.44
CA SER A 175 23.11 -5.25 -18.51
C SER A 175 21.66 -5.22 -19.01
N THR A 176 20.85 -6.23 -18.67
CA THR A 176 19.45 -6.30 -19.10
C THR A 176 18.49 -5.73 -18.03
N GLU A 177 17.26 -5.43 -18.42
CA GLU A 177 16.20 -5.11 -17.43
C GLU A 177 15.99 -6.26 -16.43
N MET A 178 16.18 -7.52 -16.85
CA MET A 178 16.13 -8.70 -15.96
C MET A 178 17.26 -8.70 -14.93
N ASP A 179 18.48 -8.27 -15.32
CA ASP A 179 19.60 -8.14 -14.38
C ASP A 179 19.27 -7.09 -13.30
N LEU A 180 18.73 -5.95 -13.72
CA LEU A 180 18.28 -4.90 -12.79
C LEU A 180 17.18 -5.38 -11.87
N ALA A 181 16.18 -6.12 -12.38
CA ALA A 181 15.11 -6.72 -11.58
C ALA A 181 15.66 -7.74 -10.56
N GLY A 182 16.58 -8.60 -10.97
CA GLY A 182 17.27 -9.53 -10.08
C GLY A 182 18.07 -8.81 -8.99
N ALA A 183 18.75 -7.72 -9.35
CA ALA A 183 19.53 -6.91 -8.42
C ALA A 183 18.65 -6.26 -7.35
N VAL A 184 17.55 -5.57 -7.74
CA VAL A 184 16.66 -4.89 -6.76
C VAL A 184 15.95 -5.87 -5.86
N THR A 185 15.46 -7.00 -6.38
CA THR A 185 14.79 -8.01 -5.55
C THR A 185 15.75 -8.65 -4.54
N SER A 186 16.96 -8.99 -4.97
CA SER A 186 18.01 -9.47 -4.07
C SER A 186 18.37 -8.43 -2.99
N ALA A 187 18.47 -7.15 -3.36
CA ALA A 187 18.79 -6.07 -2.44
C ALA A 187 17.66 -5.84 -1.41
N LEU A 188 16.39 -5.92 -1.80
CA LEU A 188 15.25 -5.84 -0.89
C LEU A 188 15.35 -6.86 0.24
N PHE A 189 15.54 -8.15 -0.09
CA PHE A 189 15.68 -9.20 0.92
C PHE A 189 16.93 -9.02 1.79
N ARG A 190 18.07 -8.66 1.23
CA ARG A 190 19.30 -8.39 2.01
C ARG A 190 19.14 -7.23 2.98
N ARG A 191 18.30 -6.24 2.63
CA ARG A 191 18.03 -5.08 3.49
C ARG A 191 16.91 -5.32 4.52
N GLY A 192 16.24 -6.49 4.48
CA GLY A 192 15.27 -6.90 5.48
C GLY A 192 13.80 -6.83 5.06
N ALA A 193 13.49 -6.53 3.79
CA ALA A 193 12.13 -6.74 3.29
C ALA A 193 11.78 -8.23 3.30
N GLN A 194 10.54 -8.56 3.62
CA GLN A 194 10.03 -9.94 3.65
C GLN A 194 9.47 -10.37 2.29
N ASN A 195 9.06 -9.39 1.47
CA ASN A 195 8.48 -9.62 0.15
C ASN A 195 8.56 -8.32 -0.67
N PHE A 196 8.09 -8.38 -1.90
CA PHE A 196 7.82 -7.20 -2.74
C PHE A 196 6.53 -7.39 -3.53
N LYS A 197 5.93 -6.29 -3.93
CA LYS A 197 4.81 -6.24 -4.88
C LYS A 197 5.07 -5.20 -5.93
N LEU A 198 4.46 -5.38 -7.09
CA LEU A 198 4.59 -4.50 -8.24
C LEU A 198 6.07 -4.14 -8.50
N LEU A 199 6.66 -4.77 -9.48
CA LEU A 199 8.01 -4.47 -9.94
C LEU A 199 7.93 -3.99 -11.37
N ILE A 200 8.16 -2.71 -11.58
CA ILE A 200 8.24 -2.08 -12.89
C ILE A 200 9.70 -1.84 -13.19
N VAL A 201 10.19 -2.41 -14.30
CA VAL A 201 11.50 -2.11 -14.87
C VAL A 201 11.31 -1.85 -16.34
N ALA A 202 11.62 -0.64 -16.76
CA ALA A 202 11.45 -0.22 -18.14
C ALA A 202 12.55 0.73 -18.58
N SER A 203 13.19 0.44 -19.69
CA SER A 203 14.34 1.19 -20.22
C SER A 203 14.12 1.70 -21.63
N GLY A 204 14.77 2.81 -21.98
CA GLY A 204 14.69 3.45 -23.29
C GLY A 204 13.25 3.63 -23.76
N PRO A 205 12.89 3.22 -24.98
CA PRO A 205 11.53 3.38 -25.51
C PRO A 205 10.45 2.69 -24.68
N ARG A 206 10.79 1.68 -23.86
CA ARG A 206 9.81 1.00 -22.99
C ARG A 206 9.47 1.80 -21.73
N SER A 207 10.30 2.77 -21.35
CA SER A 207 10.06 3.59 -20.16
C SER A 207 8.75 4.38 -20.21
N GLN A 208 8.20 4.62 -21.42
CA GLN A 208 6.89 5.26 -21.62
C GLN A 208 5.68 4.45 -21.14
N TYR A 209 5.83 3.14 -20.96
CA TYR A 209 4.70 2.31 -20.54
C TYR A 209 4.49 2.36 -19.03
N PRO A 210 3.27 2.64 -18.54
CA PRO A 210 3.06 2.85 -17.10
C PRO A 210 3.36 1.60 -16.27
N ASN A 211 2.86 0.42 -16.67
CA ASN A 211 2.93 -0.81 -15.88
C ASN A 211 3.50 -1.96 -16.71
N VAL A 212 4.82 -2.09 -16.73
CA VAL A 212 5.51 -3.17 -17.46
C VAL A 212 6.59 -3.83 -16.61
N GLY A 213 6.66 -5.13 -16.68
CA GLY A 213 7.74 -5.92 -16.08
C GLY A 213 9.03 -5.87 -16.90
N PRO A 214 10.13 -6.40 -16.32
CA PRO A 214 11.44 -6.49 -16.97
C PRO A 214 11.43 -7.43 -18.17
N THR A 215 12.33 -7.14 -19.12
CA THR A 215 12.61 -7.98 -20.28
C THR A 215 14.11 -8.23 -20.45
N HIS A 216 14.49 -9.01 -21.47
CA HIS A 216 15.90 -9.19 -21.84
C HIS A 216 16.48 -8.03 -22.67
N ARG A 217 15.78 -6.88 -22.74
CA ARG A 217 16.33 -5.69 -23.38
C ARG A 217 17.59 -5.25 -22.65
N ALA A 218 18.68 -5.09 -23.40
CA ALA A 218 19.92 -4.52 -22.87
C ALA A 218 19.76 -3.01 -22.66
N LEU A 219 20.34 -2.51 -21.58
CA LEU A 219 20.46 -1.09 -21.29
C LEU A 219 21.48 -0.46 -22.26
N GLU A 220 21.07 0.57 -22.97
CA GLU A 220 21.89 1.28 -23.94
C GLU A 220 22.26 2.68 -23.44
N ARG A 221 23.39 3.20 -23.89
CA ARG A 221 23.82 4.58 -23.57
C ARG A 221 22.73 5.59 -23.90
N GLY A 222 22.40 6.44 -22.95
CA GLY A 222 21.36 7.47 -23.07
C GLY A 222 19.96 6.99 -22.72
N ASP A 223 19.75 5.69 -22.48
CA ASP A 223 18.47 5.17 -22.03
C ASP A 223 18.07 5.77 -20.68
N LEU A 224 16.81 6.21 -20.59
CA LEU A 224 16.17 6.40 -19.30
C LEU A 224 15.69 5.04 -18.77
N VAL A 225 15.96 4.77 -17.51
CA VAL A 225 15.63 3.52 -16.83
C VAL A 225 14.74 3.84 -15.65
N ARG A 226 13.48 3.46 -15.75
CA ARG A 226 12.49 3.61 -14.68
C ARG A 226 12.39 2.31 -13.89
N LEU A 227 12.64 2.41 -12.59
CA LEU A 227 12.55 1.30 -11.64
C LEU A 227 11.61 1.70 -10.51
N GLU A 228 10.46 1.03 -10.43
CA GLU A 228 9.50 1.16 -9.34
C GLU A 228 9.29 -0.19 -8.67
N VAL A 229 9.35 -0.21 -7.34
CA VAL A 229 9.06 -1.42 -6.57
C VAL A 229 8.39 -1.05 -5.25
N PHE A 230 7.50 -1.93 -4.79
CA PHE A 230 6.91 -1.86 -3.47
C PHE A 230 7.56 -2.92 -2.59
N GLY A 231 8.44 -2.52 -1.66
CA GLY A 231 8.92 -3.40 -0.59
C GLY A 231 7.79 -3.70 0.38
N VAL A 232 7.83 -4.91 0.98
CA VAL A 232 6.84 -5.38 1.95
C VAL A 232 7.52 -5.84 3.23
N LEU A 233 7.04 -5.36 4.37
CA LEU A 233 7.47 -5.76 5.71
C LEU A 233 6.26 -5.78 6.65
N ASP A 234 6.00 -6.91 7.32
CA ASP A 234 4.87 -7.13 8.23
C ASP A 234 3.51 -6.71 7.63
N GLY A 235 3.33 -6.96 6.32
CA GLY A 235 2.13 -6.60 5.57
C GLY A 235 2.09 -5.16 5.06
N TYR A 236 2.93 -4.25 5.57
CA TYR A 236 3.03 -2.87 5.08
C TYR A 236 3.80 -2.79 3.77
N HIS A 237 3.45 -1.79 2.96
CA HIS A 237 4.01 -1.54 1.64
C HIS A 237 4.67 -0.16 1.60
N ALA A 238 5.86 -0.07 1.01
CA ALA A 238 6.46 1.21 0.65
C ALA A 238 6.84 1.20 -0.83
N GLY A 239 6.15 2.02 -1.62
CA GLY A 239 6.36 2.14 -3.06
C GLY A 239 7.31 3.29 -3.38
N VAL A 240 8.46 2.99 -3.97
CA VAL A 240 9.45 3.97 -4.38
C VAL A 240 9.76 3.79 -5.87
N CYS A 241 9.81 4.90 -6.59
CA CYS A 241 10.27 4.91 -7.98
C CYS A 241 11.44 5.87 -8.14
N ARG A 242 12.46 5.39 -8.86
CA ARG A 242 13.57 6.22 -9.31
C ARG A 242 13.75 6.04 -10.80
N THR A 243 14.05 7.14 -11.48
CA THR A 243 14.53 7.11 -12.85
C THR A 243 16.01 7.36 -12.85
N ALA A 244 16.74 6.56 -13.61
CA ALA A 244 18.16 6.72 -13.87
C ALA A 244 18.41 6.91 -15.37
N VAL A 245 19.60 7.35 -15.73
CA VAL A 245 20.08 7.40 -17.11
C VAL A 245 21.33 6.57 -17.26
N VAL A 246 21.44 5.85 -18.36
CA VAL A 246 22.64 5.05 -18.66
C VAL A 246 23.74 5.97 -19.22
N GLN A 247 24.83 6.13 -18.46
CA GLN A 247 26.03 6.93 -18.77
C GLN A 247 25.76 8.43 -18.93
N GLU A 248 25.16 8.89 -20.05
CA GLU A 248 25.02 10.33 -20.34
C GLU A 248 23.58 10.72 -20.57
N PRO A 249 23.05 11.68 -19.79
CA PRO A 249 21.71 12.22 -20.00
C PRO A 249 21.66 13.12 -21.25
N SER A 250 20.55 13.10 -21.95
CA SER A 250 20.22 14.12 -22.93
C SER A 250 19.90 15.46 -22.24
N HIS A 251 20.04 16.59 -22.96
CA HIS A 251 19.61 17.89 -22.45
C HIS A 251 18.11 17.90 -22.08
N GLU A 252 17.31 17.16 -22.83
CA GLU A 252 15.88 17.05 -22.58
C GLU A 252 15.60 16.27 -21.28
N ALA A 253 16.26 15.15 -21.04
CA ALA A 253 16.14 14.38 -19.80
C ALA A 253 16.51 15.22 -18.57
N LEU A 254 17.59 16.01 -18.64
CA LEU A 254 18.00 16.93 -17.57
C LEU A 254 16.94 18.00 -17.31
N ARG A 255 16.40 18.64 -18.37
CA ARG A 255 15.36 19.65 -18.24
C ARG A 255 14.08 19.07 -17.61
N ILE A 256 13.68 17.86 -18.01
CA ILE A 256 12.49 17.21 -17.44
C ILE A 256 12.76 16.88 -15.96
N TRP A 257 13.96 16.40 -15.63
CA TRP A 257 14.32 16.09 -14.24
C TRP A 257 14.30 17.35 -13.35
N GLU A 258 14.85 18.46 -13.81
CA GLU A 258 14.76 19.75 -13.11
C GLU A 258 13.28 20.15 -12.84
N ASN A 259 12.39 19.92 -13.79
CA ASN A 259 10.97 20.14 -13.61
C ASN A 259 10.35 19.19 -12.58
N PHE A 260 10.80 17.94 -12.51
CA PHE A 260 10.37 16.98 -11.48
C PHE A 260 10.83 17.38 -10.08
N VAL A 261 12.05 17.88 -9.96
CA VAL A 261 12.54 18.46 -8.69
C VAL A 261 11.65 19.62 -8.25
N ARG A 262 11.25 20.51 -9.16
CA ARG A 262 10.29 21.59 -8.85
C ARG A 262 8.92 21.06 -8.43
N CYS A 263 8.40 20.01 -9.08
CA CYS A 263 7.15 19.38 -8.72
C CYS A 263 7.23 18.71 -7.33
N ARG A 264 8.34 18.02 -7.02
CA ARG A 264 8.60 17.43 -5.72
C ARG A 264 8.63 18.51 -4.63
N ASP A 265 9.34 19.60 -4.86
CA ASP A 265 9.50 20.69 -3.89
C ASP A 265 8.15 21.40 -3.65
N LEU A 266 7.37 21.64 -4.71
CA LEU A 266 6.00 22.13 -4.58
C LEU A 266 5.15 21.18 -3.72
N LEU A 267 5.19 19.87 -3.97
CA LEU A 267 4.41 18.89 -3.20
C LEU A 267 4.85 18.90 -1.73
N ALA A 268 6.16 18.99 -1.46
CA ALA A 268 6.69 19.09 -0.10
C ALA A 268 6.21 20.36 0.63
N GLU A 269 5.99 21.47 -0.09
CA GLU A 269 5.47 22.72 0.47
C GLU A 269 3.97 22.65 0.77
N ILE A 270 3.16 22.10 -0.17
CA ILE A 270 1.69 22.17 -0.07
C ILE A 270 1.07 20.99 0.68
N ILE A 271 1.77 19.87 0.86
CA ILE A 271 1.33 18.74 1.67
C ILE A 271 1.53 19.09 3.14
N ARG A 272 0.42 19.39 3.83
CA ARG A 272 0.43 19.78 5.24
C ARG A 272 -0.92 19.50 5.89
N PRO A 273 -0.99 19.41 7.23
CA PRO A 273 -2.27 19.23 7.91
C PRO A 273 -3.24 20.38 7.56
N GLY A 274 -4.51 20.03 7.37
CA GLY A 274 -5.56 20.96 6.96
C GLY A 274 -5.67 21.23 5.47
N ALA A 275 -4.70 20.80 4.65
CA ALA A 275 -4.79 20.92 3.20
C ALA A 275 -5.79 19.91 2.61
N SER A 276 -6.58 20.33 1.63
CA SER A 276 -7.47 19.44 0.89
C SER A 276 -6.70 18.64 -0.16
N SER A 277 -6.90 17.33 -0.21
CA SER A 277 -6.28 16.43 -1.20
C SER A 277 -6.57 16.86 -2.64
N GLY A 278 -7.81 17.28 -2.93
CA GLY A 278 -8.18 17.82 -4.24
C GLY A 278 -7.57 19.19 -4.54
N ALA A 279 -7.35 20.05 -3.53
CA ALA A 279 -6.68 21.33 -3.71
C ALA A 279 -5.17 21.16 -4.02
N ILE A 280 -4.50 20.22 -3.34
CA ILE A 280 -3.11 19.83 -3.63
C ILE A 280 -2.99 19.36 -5.08
N TYR A 281 -3.87 18.48 -5.52
CA TYR A 281 -3.87 17.97 -6.88
C TYR A 281 -4.08 19.09 -7.92
N ARG A 282 -5.05 19.98 -7.72
CA ARG A 282 -5.27 21.12 -8.64
C ARG A 282 -4.04 22.03 -8.71
N ARG A 283 -3.45 22.38 -7.56
CA ARG A 283 -2.25 23.22 -7.52
C ARG A 283 -1.06 22.56 -8.22
N PHE A 284 -0.91 21.25 -8.05
CA PHE A 284 0.10 20.48 -8.80
C PHE A 284 -0.16 20.55 -10.31
N LEU A 285 -1.40 20.32 -10.78
CA LEU A 285 -1.74 20.36 -12.20
C LEU A 285 -1.51 21.73 -12.85
N GLU A 286 -1.78 22.83 -12.12
CA GLU A 286 -1.46 24.18 -12.59
C GLU A 286 0.03 24.30 -12.90
N THR A 287 0.88 23.98 -11.95
CA THR A 287 2.34 24.02 -12.13
C THR A 287 2.81 23.04 -13.21
N PHE A 288 2.26 21.82 -13.24
CA PHE A 288 2.61 20.80 -14.21
C PHE A 288 2.26 21.22 -15.65
N GLY A 289 1.11 21.86 -15.84
CA GLY A 289 0.69 22.47 -17.12
C GLY A 289 1.56 23.66 -17.53
N GLU A 290 1.95 24.54 -16.59
CA GLU A 290 2.90 25.63 -16.83
C GLU A 290 4.27 25.12 -17.32
N LEU A 291 4.67 23.92 -16.87
CA LEU A 291 5.88 23.24 -17.31
C LEU A 291 5.73 22.52 -18.67
N GLY A 292 4.52 22.53 -19.25
CA GLY A 292 4.22 21.99 -20.57
C GLY A 292 3.86 20.51 -20.59
N TYR A 293 3.43 19.93 -19.46
CA TYR A 293 3.03 18.54 -19.37
C TYR A 293 1.52 18.35 -19.38
N ASP A 294 1.07 17.22 -19.95
CA ASP A 294 -0.32 16.82 -19.94
C ASP A 294 -0.80 16.43 -18.54
N PRO A 295 -2.08 16.67 -18.21
CA PRO A 295 -2.64 16.31 -16.91
C PRO A 295 -2.55 14.79 -16.64
N ILE A 296 -2.19 14.44 -15.41
CA ILE A 296 -2.25 13.07 -14.89
C ILE A 296 -3.48 12.89 -13.99
N SER A 297 -3.96 11.66 -13.81
CA SER A 297 -5.21 11.39 -13.07
C SER A 297 -5.11 11.64 -11.58
N PHE A 298 -3.93 11.43 -10.99
CA PHE A 298 -3.59 11.69 -9.61
C PHE A 298 -2.07 11.90 -9.49
N VAL A 299 -1.63 12.52 -8.41
CA VAL A 299 -0.21 12.77 -8.13
C VAL A 299 0.26 12.09 -6.84
N GLY A 300 -0.64 11.40 -6.15
CA GLY A 300 -0.31 10.66 -4.95
C GLY A 300 -1.52 9.93 -4.38
N HIS A 301 -1.25 9.03 -3.47
CA HIS A 301 -2.24 8.19 -2.79
C HIS A 301 -1.74 7.81 -1.40
N GLY A 302 -2.66 7.49 -0.50
CA GLY A 302 -2.32 6.84 0.76
C GLY A 302 -1.61 5.50 0.51
N ILE A 303 -0.76 5.09 1.44
CA ILE A 303 -0.04 3.82 1.40
C ILE A 303 0.13 3.29 2.81
N GLY A 304 0.13 1.98 2.96
CA GLY A 304 0.28 1.30 4.24
C GLY A 304 0.17 -0.21 4.06
N LEU A 305 -0.88 -0.82 4.62
CA LEU A 305 -1.14 -2.25 4.48
C LEU A 305 -1.61 -2.64 3.07
N PHE A 306 -1.94 -1.66 2.23
CA PHE A 306 -2.18 -1.88 0.81
C PHE A 306 -1.38 -0.89 -0.03
N LEU A 307 -1.18 -1.22 -1.33
CA LEU A 307 -0.37 -0.39 -2.24
C LEU A 307 -0.97 1.00 -2.44
N HIS A 308 -2.30 1.05 -2.57
CA HIS A 308 -3.05 2.28 -2.80
C HIS A 308 -4.19 2.37 -1.77
N GLU A 309 -4.07 3.29 -0.84
CA GLU A 309 -5.08 3.60 0.17
C GLU A 309 -5.61 5.03 -0.02
N GLU A 310 -6.70 5.36 0.67
CA GLU A 310 -7.08 6.76 0.83
C GLU A 310 -6.06 7.50 1.75
N PRO A 311 -5.85 8.81 1.57
CA PRO A 311 -6.50 9.68 0.59
C PRO A 311 -5.81 9.63 -0.77
N TYR A 312 -6.57 9.79 -1.86
CA TYR A 312 -5.98 10.11 -3.15
C TYR A 312 -5.77 11.63 -3.32
N LEU A 313 -4.58 12.01 -3.77
CA LEU A 313 -4.28 13.34 -4.29
C LEU A 313 -4.61 13.35 -5.79
N GLY A 314 -5.90 13.39 -6.11
CA GLY A 314 -6.42 13.19 -7.44
C GLY A 314 -7.71 13.99 -7.70
N ARG A 315 -8.28 13.79 -8.89
CA ARG A 315 -9.45 14.54 -9.36
C ARG A 315 -10.66 14.51 -8.41
N PHE A 316 -10.85 13.41 -7.70
CA PHE A 316 -11.98 13.19 -6.80
C PHE A 316 -11.56 13.16 -5.33
N GLY A 317 -10.39 13.69 -5.01
CA GLY A 317 -9.90 13.78 -3.64
C GLY A 317 -10.73 14.74 -2.80
N GLU A 318 -11.37 14.21 -1.73
CA GLU A 318 -12.26 14.99 -0.84
C GLU A 318 -11.74 15.03 0.60
N TRP A 319 -10.55 14.50 0.85
CA TRP A 319 -10.01 14.39 2.19
C TRP A 319 -9.23 15.64 2.61
N VAL A 320 -9.36 15.98 3.89
CA VAL A 320 -8.49 16.96 4.55
C VAL A 320 -7.33 16.20 5.19
N LEU A 321 -6.10 16.56 4.83
CA LEU A 321 -4.91 15.90 5.34
C LEU A 321 -4.75 16.15 6.84
N GLN A 322 -4.30 15.11 7.55
CA GLN A 322 -4.04 15.13 8.98
C GLN A 322 -2.67 14.56 9.27
N ALA A 323 -2.07 14.99 10.37
CA ALA A 323 -0.80 14.39 10.83
C ALA A 323 -0.95 12.88 11.02
N GLY A 324 0.09 12.11 10.65
CA GLY A 324 0.08 10.66 10.64
C GLY A 324 -0.38 10.03 9.34
N MET A 325 -0.92 10.78 8.37
CA MET A 325 -1.18 10.25 7.04
C MET A 325 0.15 9.98 6.32
N VAL A 326 0.27 8.81 5.67
CA VAL A 326 1.44 8.43 4.86
C VAL A 326 1.00 8.30 3.42
N LEU A 327 1.72 8.98 2.52
CA LEU A 327 1.38 9.12 1.12
C LEU A 327 2.55 8.67 0.23
N GLY A 328 2.25 7.97 -0.86
CA GLY A 328 3.11 7.92 -2.03
C GLY A 328 2.84 9.12 -2.92
N VAL A 329 3.84 9.92 -3.25
CA VAL A 329 3.72 11.08 -4.14
C VAL A 329 4.56 10.86 -5.39
N GLU A 330 3.96 11.00 -6.57
CA GLU A 330 4.52 10.44 -7.80
C GLU A 330 4.26 11.28 -9.07
N PRO A 331 4.96 12.40 -9.27
CA PRO A 331 4.97 13.02 -10.58
C PRO A 331 5.53 12.06 -11.64
N VAL A 332 4.83 11.95 -12.77
CA VAL A 332 5.18 11.07 -13.88
C VAL A 332 4.94 11.77 -15.22
N VAL A 333 5.88 11.63 -16.14
CA VAL A 333 5.73 12.02 -17.57
C VAL A 333 5.97 10.78 -18.41
N LEU A 334 4.97 10.45 -19.22
CA LEU A 334 5.03 9.38 -20.21
C LEU A 334 4.75 9.98 -21.57
N ALA A 335 5.74 9.99 -22.44
CA ALA A 335 5.66 10.57 -23.78
C ALA A 335 6.16 9.55 -24.81
N ASP A 336 5.96 9.86 -26.11
CA ASP A 336 6.42 8.96 -27.17
C ASP A 336 7.93 8.72 -27.08
N GLY A 337 8.28 7.48 -26.76
CA GLY A 337 9.64 7.00 -26.72
C GLY A 337 10.39 7.16 -25.39
N PHE A 338 9.82 7.81 -24.37
CA PHE A 338 10.44 7.89 -23.05
C PHE A 338 9.44 8.08 -21.90
N GLY A 339 9.87 7.72 -20.69
CA GLY A 339 9.12 7.97 -19.47
C GLY A 339 10.05 8.24 -18.29
N LEU A 340 9.67 9.22 -17.50
CA LEU A 340 10.31 9.54 -16.21
C LEU A 340 9.26 9.52 -15.10
N GLN A 341 9.67 9.05 -13.93
CA GLN A 341 8.84 9.05 -12.73
C GLN A 341 9.74 9.23 -11.52
N LEU A 342 9.28 10.03 -10.58
CA LEU A 342 9.84 10.13 -9.25
C LEU A 342 8.73 9.81 -8.26
N LYS A 343 8.87 8.75 -7.45
CA LYS A 343 7.92 8.41 -6.40
C LYS A 343 8.62 8.37 -5.06
N ASP A 344 8.14 9.19 -4.16
CA ASP A 344 8.57 9.22 -2.77
C ASP A 344 7.44 8.80 -1.82
N VAL A 345 7.82 8.23 -0.67
CA VAL A 345 6.92 8.06 0.46
C VAL A 345 7.13 9.22 1.41
N VAL A 346 6.04 9.92 1.76
CA VAL A 346 6.06 11.04 2.70
C VAL A 346 5.06 10.81 3.83
N THR A 347 5.32 11.37 5.01
CA THR A 347 4.33 11.44 6.10
C THR A 347 3.92 12.88 6.35
N VAL A 348 2.63 13.10 6.60
CA VAL A 348 2.12 14.40 7.05
C VAL A 348 2.46 14.56 8.52
N THR A 349 3.19 15.62 8.85
CA THR A 349 3.56 15.99 10.23
C THR A 349 2.59 17.04 10.80
N ASN A 350 2.81 17.51 12.00
CA ASN A 350 2.00 18.60 12.58
C ASN A 350 2.22 19.95 11.87
N GLU A 351 3.34 20.14 11.16
CA GLU A 351 3.74 21.43 10.57
C GLU A 351 3.81 21.39 9.03
N GLY A 352 3.93 20.21 8.42
CA GLY A 352 4.11 20.05 6.98
C GLY A 352 4.14 18.60 6.58
N CYS A 353 5.15 18.20 5.79
CA CYS A 353 5.41 16.78 5.51
C CYS A 353 6.90 16.46 5.62
N GLU A 354 7.19 15.18 5.83
CA GLU A 354 8.53 14.62 5.91
C GLU A 354 8.69 13.48 4.91
N ARG A 355 9.79 13.48 4.17
CA ARG A 355 10.12 12.38 3.24
C ARG A 355 10.71 11.19 4.01
N LEU A 356 10.15 10.02 3.80
CA LEU A 356 10.58 8.75 4.41
C LEU A 356 11.54 7.96 3.50
N SER A 357 11.45 8.13 2.18
CA SER A 357 12.34 7.54 1.17
C SER A 357 13.51 8.49 0.87
N ASP A 358 14.44 8.61 1.80
CA ASP A 358 15.48 9.63 1.84
C ASP A 358 16.92 9.11 1.59
N VAL A 359 17.06 7.88 1.08
CA VAL A 359 18.37 7.25 0.81
C VAL A 359 18.97 7.75 -0.49
N THR A 360 18.17 7.76 -1.56
CA THR A 360 18.61 8.25 -2.87
C THR A 360 18.49 9.77 -2.93
N LYS A 361 19.59 10.45 -3.30
CA LYS A 361 19.52 11.88 -3.63
C LYS A 361 18.78 12.04 -4.95
N THR A 362 17.76 12.87 -4.98
CA THR A 362 16.89 13.09 -6.12
C THR A 362 16.98 14.52 -6.68
N ASP A 363 17.94 15.31 -6.24
CA ASP A 363 18.21 16.64 -6.81
C ASP A 363 18.81 16.51 -8.21
N ASP A 364 19.63 15.49 -8.43
CA ASP A 364 20.21 15.16 -9.71
C ASP A 364 19.64 13.84 -10.24
N LEU A 365 19.59 13.69 -11.57
CA LEU A 365 19.22 12.45 -12.23
C LEU A 365 20.27 11.37 -11.93
N VAL A 366 19.83 10.22 -11.42
CA VAL A 366 20.75 9.09 -11.12
C VAL A 366 21.42 8.60 -12.38
N MET A 367 22.71 8.34 -12.33
CA MET A 367 23.49 7.76 -13.45
C MET A 367 23.82 6.30 -13.20
N VAL A 368 23.73 5.50 -14.26
CA VAL A 368 24.08 4.08 -14.31
C VAL A 368 25.19 3.89 -15.34
N GLY A 369 26.27 3.19 -15.01
CA GLY A 369 27.30 2.87 -15.99
C GLY A 369 28.68 2.94 -15.50
#